data_59ce364161ad4e830ce5684c1447da9a
#
_entry.id   59ce364161ad4e830ce5684c1447da9a
#
_cell.length_a   1.000
_cell.length_b   1.000
_cell.length_c   1.000
_cell.angle_alpha   90.00
_cell.angle_beta   90.00
_cell.angle_gamma   90.00
#
_symmetry.space_group_name_H-M   'P 1'
#
loop_
_entity.id
_entity.type
_entity.pdbx_description
1 polymer ?
#
loop_
_entity_poly.entity_id
_entity_poly.type
_entity_poly.pdbx_seq_one_letter_code
_entity_poly.pdbx_strand_id
1 'polypeptide(L)'
;FLERCYSQSTRLTGLLRDISVLNRLDEASEMFDLTEVNITKLIAEIQKECSQDMEEKHITSEIILPGDPTVFGNNSLLYSIFRNLYDNAIAYAGENIRITVNCYKEDPKYYYFSFSDNGVGIPEEHINRIFERFYRVDKGRSRKIGGTGLGLSIVKNGVNFHKGQISAKSSPGKGVSFFFTLKKKL
;
A
#
# COMPACT_ATOMS: atom_id res chain seq x y z
N PHE A 1 10.74 -25.55 15.97
CA PHE A 1 9.30 -25.84 15.99
C PHE A 1 8.51 -24.60 16.42
N LEU A 2 8.78 -23.99 17.57
CA LEU A 2 8.07 -22.81 18.11
C LEU A 2 8.12 -21.60 17.18
N GLU A 3 9.26 -21.30 16.56
CA GLU A 3 9.39 -20.19 15.59
C GLU A 3 8.48 -20.38 14.37
N ARG A 4 8.36 -21.62 13.87
CA ARG A 4 7.45 -21.94 12.76
C ARG A 4 5.98 -21.75 13.19
N CYS A 5 5.61 -22.18 14.38
CA CYS A 5 4.26 -21.99 14.90
C CYS A 5 3.95 -20.51 15.06
N TYR A 6 4.87 -19.73 15.61
CA TYR A 6 4.71 -18.27 15.76
C TYR A 6 4.56 -17.58 14.39
N SER A 7 5.44 -17.88 13.44
CA SER A 7 5.38 -17.34 12.08
C SER A 7 4.05 -17.67 11.38
N GLN A 8 3.54 -18.90 11.50
CA GLN A 8 2.25 -19.28 10.91
C GLN A 8 1.07 -18.62 11.62
N SER A 9 1.11 -18.46 12.93
CA SER A 9 0.09 -17.75 13.71
C SER A 9 0.01 -16.27 13.32
N THR A 10 1.15 -15.60 13.23
CA THR A 10 1.23 -14.19 12.79
C THR A 10 0.69 -14.01 11.37
N ARG A 11 1.05 -14.93 10.46
CA ARG A 11 0.54 -14.94 9.09
C ARG A 11 -0.97 -15.15 9.04
N LEU A 12 -1.52 -16.07 9.84
CA LEU A 12 -2.96 -16.32 9.90
C LEU A 12 -3.71 -15.10 10.43
N THR A 13 -3.19 -14.46 11.47
CA THR A 13 -3.75 -13.21 12.02
C THR A 13 -3.76 -12.10 10.97
N GLY A 14 -2.68 -11.95 10.20
CA GLY A 14 -2.62 -11.01 9.08
C GLY A 14 -3.68 -11.30 8.01
N LEU A 15 -3.84 -12.56 7.61
CA LEU A 15 -4.86 -12.99 6.65
C LEU A 15 -6.28 -12.68 7.14
N LEU A 16 -6.58 -12.97 8.41
CA LEU A 16 -7.90 -12.69 8.99
C LEU A 16 -8.21 -11.18 9.00
N ARG A 17 -7.21 -10.35 9.34
CA ARG A 17 -7.33 -8.89 9.28
C ARG A 17 -7.62 -8.42 7.85
N ASP A 18 -6.85 -8.89 6.88
CA ASP A 18 -6.97 -8.52 5.46
C ASP A 18 -8.35 -8.90 4.91
N ILE A 19 -8.81 -10.12 5.19
CA ILE A 19 -10.14 -10.60 4.79
C ILE A 19 -11.24 -9.76 5.46
N SER A 20 -11.09 -9.45 6.75
CA SER A 20 -12.06 -8.61 7.46
C SER A 20 -12.19 -7.21 6.84
N VAL A 21 -11.06 -6.59 6.47
CA VAL A 21 -11.06 -5.29 5.77
C VAL A 21 -11.78 -5.40 4.41
N LEU A 22 -11.48 -6.44 3.62
CA LEU A 22 -12.11 -6.64 2.32
C LEU A 22 -13.62 -6.91 2.44
N ASN A 23 -14.05 -7.76 3.37
CA ASN A 23 -15.48 -8.03 3.60
C ASN A 23 -16.23 -6.75 3.99
N ARG A 24 -15.66 -5.95 4.89
CA ARG A 24 -16.27 -4.66 5.28
C ARG A 24 -16.37 -3.69 4.11
N LEU A 25 -15.40 -3.69 3.19
CA LEU A 25 -15.44 -2.87 1.97
C LEU A 25 -16.48 -3.38 0.96
N ASP A 26 -16.72 -4.69 0.93
CA ASP A 26 -17.70 -5.30 0.03
C ASP A 26 -19.16 -5.13 0.56
N GLU A 27 -19.36 -5.17 1.90
CA GLU A 27 -20.69 -5.26 2.51
C GLU A 27 -21.38 -3.93 2.77
N ALA A 28 -20.67 -2.85 3.04
CA ALA A 28 -21.34 -1.57 3.31
C ALA A 28 -20.42 -0.36 3.31
N SER A 29 -20.54 0.49 2.33
CA SER A 29 -19.96 1.85 2.36
C SER A 29 -20.55 2.75 3.48
N GLU A 30 -21.69 2.38 4.06
CA GLU A 30 -22.42 3.18 5.06
C GLU A 30 -21.92 3.01 6.50
N MET A 31 -21.09 2.01 6.79
CA MET A 31 -20.58 1.73 8.15
C MET A 31 -19.23 2.35 8.49
N PHE A 32 -18.64 3.15 7.60
CA PHE A 32 -17.35 3.77 7.84
C PHE A 32 -17.51 5.24 8.24
N ASP A 33 -16.99 5.60 9.40
CA ASP A 33 -16.86 6.99 9.80
C ASP A 33 -15.86 7.69 8.90
N LEU A 34 -16.31 8.77 8.26
CA LEU A 34 -15.49 9.61 7.41
C LEU A 34 -15.09 10.89 8.17
N THR A 35 -13.81 11.15 8.22
CA THR A 35 -13.23 12.32 8.88
C THR A 35 -12.20 13.01 7.98
N GLU A 36 -11.75 14.18 8.39
CA GLU A 36 -10.59 14.81 7.77
C GLU A 36 -9.30 14.13 8.24
N VAL A 37 -8.56 13.56 7.29
CA VAL A 37 -7.30 12.85 7.54
C VAL A 37 -6.16 13.59 6.87
N ASN A 38 -5.20 14.04 7.66
CA ASN A 38 -3.96 14.64 7.17
C ASN A 38 -3.02 13.55 6.67
N ILE A 39 -2.76 13.50 5.37
CA ILE A 39 -1.98 12.45 4.73
C ILE A 39 -0.50 12.52 5.11
N THR A 40 0.04 13.73 5.32
CA THR A 40 1.45 13.88 5.74
C THR A 40 1.69 13.22 7.10
N LYS A 41 0.82 13.46 8.08
CA LYS A 41 0.92 12.86 9.40
C LYS A 41 0.74 11.35 9.37
N LEU A 42 -0.22 10.87 8.59
CA LEU A 42 -0.50 9.45 8.43
C LEU A 42 0.69 8.70 7.82
N ILE A 43 1.34 9.25 6.78
CA ILE A 43 2.51 8.63 6.18
C ILE A 43 3.72 8.68 7.13
N ALA A 44 3.91 9.76 7.87
CA ALA A 44 4.99 9.87 8.85
C ALA A 44 4.86 8.81 9.98
N GLU A 45 3.64 8.52 10.43
CA GLU A 45 3.36 7.44 11.39
C GLU A 45 3.75 6.06 10.81
N ILE A 46 3.33 5.77 9.57
CA ILE A 46 3.70 4.52 8.88
C ILE A 46 5.20 4.39 8.70
N GLN A 47 5.91 5.45 8.30
CA GLN A 47 7.37 5.44 8.16
C GLN A 47 8.05 5.11 9.50
N LYS A 48 7.56 5.69 10.60
CA LYS A 48 8.09 5.41 11.93
C LYS A 48 7.90 3.94 12.31
N GLU A 49 6.74 3.36 12.02
CA GLU A 49 6.47 1.95 12.29
C GLU A 49 7.30 1.00 11.42
N CYS A 50 7.58 1.38 10.17
CA CYS A 50 8.39 0.59 9.24
C CYS A 50 9.90 0.85 9.39
N SER A 51 10.33 1.74 10.27
CA SER A 51 11.71 2.22 10.33
C SER A 51 12.74 1.11 10.51
N GLN A 52 12.48 0.16 11.40
CA GLN A 52 13.37 -0.97 11.65
C GLN A 52 13.53 -1.86 10.41
N ASP A 53 12.43 -2.28 9.78
CA ASP A 53 12.47 -3.13 8.58
C ASP A 53 13.16 -2.41 7.40
N MET A 54 12.97 -1.08 7.29
CA MET A 54 13.62 -0.25 6.30
C MET A 54 15.13 -0.14 6.57
N GLU A 55 15.53 0.05 7.82
CA GLU A 55 16.93 0.13 8.24
C GLU A 55 17.68 -1.18 7.97
N GLU A 56 17.09 -2.32 8.31
CA GLU A 56 17.64 -3.65 8.07
C GLU A 56 17.92 -3.93 6.59
N LYS A 57 17.16 -3.32 5.68
CA LYS A 57 17.30 -3.47 4.22
C LYS A 57 17.94 -2.26 3.53
N HIS A 58 18.42 -1.28 4.29
CA HIS A 58 18.99 -0.04 3.78
C HIS A 58 18.03 0.70 2.82
N ILE A 59 16.75 0.73 3.17
CA ILE A 59 15.70 1.41 2.41
C ILE A 59 15.58 2.85 2.91
N THR A 60 15.62 3.80 1.99
CA THR A 60 15.31 5.21 2.28
C THR A 60 13.90 5.56 1.82
N SER A 61 13.23 6.48 2.51
CA SER A 61 11.89 6.93 2.11
C SER A 61 11.81 8.46 2.12
N GLU A 62 11.35 9.00 1.01
CA GLU A 62 11.18 10.43 0.77
C GLU A 62 9.69 10.77 0.59
N ILE A 63 9.23 11.85 1.23
CA ILE A 63 7.85 12.34 1.13
C ILE A 63 7.89 13.72 0.48
N ILE A 64 7.18 13.87 -0.65
CA ILE A 64 7.06 15.11 -1.41
C ILE A 64 5.56 15.45 -1.50
N LEU A 65 5.04 16.13 -0.48
CA LEU A 65 3.64 16.51 -0.36
C LEU A 65 3.54 18.05 -0.23
N PRO A 66 3.28 18.77 -1.32
CA PRO A 66 3.11 20.22 -1.25
C PRO A 66 1.85 20.57 -0.44
N GLY A 67 2.03 21.44 0.57
CA GLY A 67 1.01 21.68 1.58
C GLY A 67 0.78 20.44 2.45
N ASP A 68 -0.25 20.44 3.25
CA ASP A 68 -0.66 19.29 4.06
C ASP A 68 -1.95 18.69 3.45
N PRO A 69 -1.86 17.78 2.45
CA PRO A 69 -3.05 17.25 1.80
C PRO A 69 -3.96 16.55 2.81
N THR A 70 -5.20 17.05 2.87
CA THR A 70 -6.23 16.53 3.76
C THR A 70 -7.33 15.88 2.95
N VAL A 71 -7.54 14.59 3.18
CA VAL A 71 -8.56 13.78 2.52
C VAL A 71 -9.73 13.56 3.47
N PHE A 72 -10.95 13.70 2.95
CA PHE A 72 -12.14 13.29 3.69
C PHE A 72 -12.38 11.81 3.46
N GLY A 73 -12.11 11.00 4.47
CA GLY A 73 -12.13 9.55 4.34
C GLY A 73 -12.09 8.81 5.66
N ASN A 74 -12.05 7.49 5.58
CA ASN A 74 -11.87 6.64 6.75
C ASN A 74 -10.37 6.48 7.06
N ASN A 75 -9.95 6.88 8.26
CA ASN A 75 -8.55 6.87 8.67
C ASN A 75 -7.92 5.48 8.56
N SER A 76 -8.61 4.44 9.00
CA SER A 76 -8.09 3.05 8.98
C SER A 76 -7.89 2.53 7.56
N LEU A 77 -8.79 2.88 6.62
CA LEU A 77 -8.65 2.49 5.21
C LEU A 77 -7.53 3.27 4.52
N LEU A 78 -7.42 4.58 4.77
CA LEU A 78 -6.32 5.39 4.26
C LEU A 78 -4.97 4.89 4.78
N TYR A 79 -4.90 4.58 6.09
CA TYR A 79 -3.73 3.92 6.68
C TYR A 79 -3.42 2.60 5.96
N SER A 80 -4.42 1.74 5.73
CA SER A 80 -4.23 0.45 5.06
C SER A 80 -3.71 0.60 3.63
N ILE A 81 -4.13 1.64 2.89
CA ILE A 81 -3.61 1.93 1.54
C ILE A 81 -2.10 2.14 1.60
N PHE A 82 -1.64 3.13 2.36
CA PHE A 82 -0.22 3.47 2.41
C PHE A 82 0.60 2.37 3.08
N ARG A 83 0.11 1.75 4.16
CA ARG A 83 0.80 0.67 4.85
C ARG A 83 1.06 -0.53 3.92
N ASN A 84 0.07 -0.98 3.15
CA ASN A 84 0.25 -2.08 2.20
C ASN A 84 1.23 -1.73 1.08
N LEU A 85 1.29 -0.48 0.63
CA LEU A 85 2.28 -0.04 -0.36
C LEU A 85 3.70 -0.09 0.23
N TYR A 86 3.91 0.38 1.48
CA TYR A 86 5.19 0.26 2.18
C TYR A 86 5.58 -1.20 2.40
N ASP A 87 4.67 -2.02 2.93
CA ASP A 87 4.91 -3.44 3.18
C ASP A 87 5.32 -4.18 1.90
N ASN A 88 4.67 -3.88 0.75
CA ASN A 88 5.04 -4.44 -0.54
C ASN A 88 6.44 -4.00 -1.00
N ALA A 89 6.79 -2.72 -0.89
CA ALA A 89 8.12 -2.25 -1.26
C ALA A 89 9.19 -2.89 -0.38
N ILE A 90 9.00 -2.91 0.94
CA ILE A 90 9.95 -3.51 1.90
C ILE A 90 10.11 -5.02 1.64
N ALA A 91 9.01 -5.72 1.30
CA ALA A 91 9.04 -7.16 1.08
C ALA A 91 9.64 -7.58 -0.26
N TYR A 92 9.37 -6.82 -1.33
CA TYR A 92 9.59 -7.30 -2.69
C TYR A 92 10.52 -6.46 -3.55
N ALA A 93 10.74 -5.17 -3.25
CA ALA A 93 11.53 -4.30 -4.11
C ALA A 93 13.05 -4.56 -4.05
N GLY A 94 13.54 -5.18 -2.96
CA GLY A 94 14.96 -5.48 -2.74
C GLY A 94 15.56 -4.70 -1.59
N GLU A 95 16.89 -4.62 -1.59
CA GLU A 95 17.68 -3.88 -0.60
C GLU A 95 18.32 -2.65 -1.24
N ASN A 96 18.76 -1.67 -0.43
CA ASN A 96 19.42 -0.44 -0.89
C ASN A 96 18.54 0.36 -1.86
N ILE A 97 17.23 0.36 -1.67
CA ILE A 97 16.26 1.05 -2.53
C ILE A 97 15.77 2.36 -1.90
N ARG A 98 15.15 3.18 -2.75
CA ARG A 98 14.43 4.38 -2.32
C ARG A 98 12.95 4.22 -2.60
N ILE A 99 12.14 4.55 -1.59
CA ILE A 99 10.70 4.74 -1.72
C ILE A 99 10.43 6.24 -1.83
N THR A 100 9.57 6.65 -2.74
CA THR A 100 9.14 8.05 -2.88
C THR A 100 7.62 8.12 -2.87
N VAL A 101 7.06 8.90 -1.95
CA VAL A 101 5.64 9.22 -1.92
C VAL A 101 5.46 10.67 -2.33
N ASN A 102 4.72 10.90 -3.41
CA ASN A 102 4.58 12.24 -3.97
C ASN A 102 3.11 12.56 -4.26
N CYS A 103 2.66 13.76 -3.88
CA CYS A 103 1.43 14.35 -4.39
C CYS A 103 1.81 15.29 -5.56
N TYR A 104 1.81 14.74 -6.77
CA TYR A 104 2.37 15.41 -7.94
C TYR A 104 1.40 16.37 -8.64
N LYS A 105 0.12 16.31 -8.27
CA LYS A 105 -0.93 17.17 -8.83
C LYS A 105 -2.11 17.24 -7.86
N GLU A 106 -2.83 18.34 -7.88
CA GLU A 106 -4.15 18.46 -7.28
C GLU A 106 -5.09 19.25 -8.22
N ASP A 107 -6.37 18.99 -8.10
CA ASP A 107 -7.45 19.76 -8.70
C ASP A 107 -8.53 20.06 -7.64
N PRO A 108 -9.64 20.75 -7.97
CA PRO A 108 -10.68 21.04 -6.97
C PRO A 108 -11.32 19.83 -6.30
N LYS A 109 -11.25 18.65 -6.92
CA LYS A 109 -11.93 17.43 -6.45
C LYS A 109 -10.97 16.37 -5.90
N TYR A 110 -9.73 16.29 -6.40
CA TYR A 110 -8.81 15.20 -6.13
C TYR A 110 -7.40 15.67 -5.83
N TYR A 111 -6.71 14.89 -4.97
CA TYR A 111 -5.27 14.81 -4.90
C TYR A 111 -4.79 13.63 -5.75
N TYR A 112 -3.67 13.81 -6.45
CA TYR A 112 -3.04 12.80 -7.31
C TYR A 112 -1.71 12.38 -6.68
N PHE A 113 -1.68 11.15 -6.21
CA PHE A 113 -0.51 10.58 -5.55
C PHE A 113 0.23 9.62 -6.46
N SER A 114 1.55 9.57 -6.26
CA SER A 114 2.37 8.43 -6.67
C SER A 114 3.12 7.85 -5.47
N PHE A 115 3.17 6.54 -5.41
CA PHE A 115 4.03 5.77 -4.52
C PHE A 115 4.95 4.94 -5.39
N SER A 116 6.26 5.18 -5.30
CA SER A 116 7.24 4.57 -6.21
C SER A 116 8.41 3.99 -5.43
N ASP A 117 8.93 2.87 -5.90
CA ASP A 117 10.24 2.35 -5.51
C ASP A 117 11.14 2.22 -6.75
N ASN A 118 12.45 2.18 -6.53
CA ASN A 118 13.46 1.96 -7.56
C ASN A 118 14.06 0.55 -7.50
N GLY A 119 13.28 -0.42 -7.06
CA GLY A 119 13.70 -1.80 -6.85
C GLY A 119 13.68 -2.68 -8.10
N VAL A 120 13.48 -3.98 -7.89
CA VAL A 120 13.56 -5.01 -8.96
C VAL A 120 12.47 -4.89 -10.02
N GLY A 121 11.36 -4.22 -9.71
CA GLY A 121 10.23 -4.08 -10.62
C GLY A 121 9.41 -5.37 -10.79
N ILE A 122 8.37 -5.25 -11.63
CA ILE A 122 7.41 -6.31 -11.95
C ILE A 122 7.38 -6.49 -13.48
N PRO A 123 7.44 -7.72 -14.01
CA PRO A 123 7.27 -7.97 -15.44
C PRO A 123 5.89 -7.50 -15.95
N GLU A 124 5.86 -6.97 -17.17
CA GLU A 124 4.68 -6.32 -17.75
C GLU A 124 3.43 -7.21 -17.76
N GLU A 125 3.62 -8.51 -18.02
CA GLU A 125 2.54 -9.51 -18.04
C GLU A 125 1.77 -9.65 -16.73
N HIS A 126 2.36 -9.21 -15.61
CA HIS A 126 1.74 -9.28 -14.29
C HIS A 126 1.02 -8.00 -13.88
N ILE A 127 1.37 -6.84 -14.48
CA ILE A 127 0.92 -5.51 -14.02
C ILE A 127 -0.61 -5.40 -13.95
N ASN A 128 -1.32 -5.95 -14.91
CA ASN A 128 -2.79 -5.89 -14.93
C ASN A 128 -3.44 -6.75 -13.84
N ARG A 129 -2.69 -7.73 -13.29
CA ARG A 129 -3.18 -8.73 -12.37
C ARG A 129 -2.77 -8.52 -10.92
N ILE A 130 -1.81 -7.63 -10.65
CA ILE A 130 -1.28 -7.44 -9.28
C ILE A 130 -2.33 -6.99 -8.26
N PHE A 131 -3.45 -6.44 -8.70
CA PHE A 131 -4.57 -6.02 -7.86
C PHE A 131 -5.64 -7.12 -7.65
N GLU A 132 -5.50 -8.29 -8.29
CA GLU A 132 -6.38 -9.43 -8.07
C GLU A 132 -6.13 -10.03 -6.68
N ARG A 133 -7.19 -10.48 -6.01
CA ARG A 133 -7.08 -11.14 -4.69
C ARG A 133 -6.28 -12.44 -4.84
N PHE A 134 -5.34 -12.68 -3.91
CA PHE A 134 -4.45 -13.85 -3.86
C PHE A 134 -3.46 -13.97 -5.04
N TYR A 135 -3.41 -12.97 -5.93
CA TYR A 135 -2.46 -12.99 -7.03
C TYR A 135 -1.04 -12.74 -6.53
N ARG A 136 -0.07 -13.43 -7.11
CA ARG A 136 1.35 -13.36 -6.74
C ARG A 136 2.20 -13.61 -7.97
N VAL A 137 3.15 -12.72 -8.24
CA VAL A 137 4.09 -12.82 -9.38
C VAL A 137 4.98 -14.07 -9.24
N ASP A 138 5.52 -14.31 -8.04
CA ASP A 138 6.35 -15.48 -7.71
C ASP A 138 5.80 -16.19 -6.49
N LYS A 139 5.21 -17.36 -6.71
CA LYS A 139 4.64 -18.19 -5.64
C LYS A 139 5.70 -18.76 -4.69
N GLY A 140 6.93 -18.99 -5.18
CA GLY A 140 8.02 -19.57 -4.40
C GLY A 140 8.65 -18.57 -3.44
N ARG A 141 9.12 -17.44 -3.95
CA ARG A 141 9.71 -16.34 -3.19
C ARG A 141 8.72 -15.75 -2.18
N SER A 142 7.48 -15.56 -2.62
CA SER A 142 6.44 -14.98 -1.79
C SER A 142 6.02 -15.89 -0.62
N ARG A 143 6.13 -17.23 -0.73
CA ARG A 143 5.87 -18.15 0.41
C ARG A 143 6.90 -17.98 1.52
N LYS A 144 8.18 -17.76 1.17
CA LYS A 144 9.25 -17.51 2.14
C LYS A 144 9.06 -16.18 2.88
N ILE A 145 8.57 -15.16 2.19
CA ILE A 145 8.33 -13.81 2.73
C ILE A 145 7.01 -13.75 3.53
N GLY A 146 6.10 -14.73 3.37
CA GLY A 146 4.85 -14.79 4.14
C GLY A 146 3.69 -13.93 3.61
N GLY A 147 3.82 -13.33 2.44
CA GLY A 147 2.77 -12.46 1.86
C GLY A 147 1.43 -13.17 1.65
N THR A 148 0.32 -12.47 1.88
CA THR A 148 -1.06 -12.98 1.76
C THR A 148 -1.57 -12.96 0.32
N GLY A 149 -1.06 -12.05 -0.52
CA GLY A 149 -1.57 -11.76 -1.85
C GLY A 149 -2.86 -10.90 -1.81
N LEU A 150 -3.17 -10.30 -0.67
CA LEU A 150 -4.34 -9.44 -0.49
C LEU A 150 -4.00 -7.95 -0.42
N GLY A 151 -2.77 -7.59 -0.10
CA GLY A 151 -2.37 -6.19 0.16
C GLY A 151 -2.73 -5.23 -0.97
N LEU A 152 -2.36 -5.51 -2.22
CA LEU A 152 -2.69 -4.63 -3.34
C LEU A 152 -4.18 -4.62 -3.71
N SER A 153 -4.93 -5.69 -3.45
CA SER A 153 -6.38 -5.68 -3.58
C SER A 153 -7.04 -4.80 -2.51
N ILE A 154 -6.50 -4.75 -1.29
CA ILE A 154 -6.92 -3.81 -0.24
C ILE A 154 -6.65 -2.38 -0.68
N VAL A 155 -5.47 -2.10 -1.23
CA VAL A 155 -5.13 -0.77 -1.78
C VAL A 155 -6.16 -0.35 -2.83
N LYS A 156 -6.43 -1.19 -3.83
CA LYS A 156 -7.40 -0.89 -4.89
C LYS A 156 -8.80 -0.62 -4.34
N ASN A 157 -9.29 -1.48 -3.46
CA ASN A 157 -10.63 -1.33 -2.88
C ASN A 157 -10.71 -0.11 -1.96
N GLY A 158 -9.66 0.18 -1.17
CA GLY A 158 -9.58 1.36 -0.33
C GLY A 158 -9.57 2.66 -1.16
N VAL A 159 -8.81 2.71 -2.26
CA VAL A 159 -8.82 3.85 -3.19
C VAL A 159 -10.19 4.02 -3.83
N ASN A 160 -10.83 2.94 -4.30
CA ASN A 160 -12.17 2.97 -4.89
C ASN A 160 -13.23 3.44 -3.88
N PHE A 161 -13.13 2.98 -2.61
CA PHE A 161 -13.99 3.45 -1.53
C PHE A 161 -13.94 4.99 -1.39
N HIS A 162 -12.73 5.57 -1.47
CA HIS A 162 -12.51 7.01 -1.46
C HIS A 162 -12.77 7.69 -2.81
N LYS A 163 -13.53 7.02 -3.70
CA LYS A 163 -13.93 7.53 -5.04
C LYS A 163 -12.74 7.88 -5.94
N GLY A 164 -11.59 7.26 -5.67
CA GLY A 164 -10.39 7.38 -6.47
C GLY A 164 -10.23 6.26 -7.50
N GLN A 165 -9.13 6.33 -8.22
CA GLN A 165 -8.69 5.30 -9.17
C GLN A 165 -7.22 4.98 -8.89
N ILE A 166 -6.78 3.76 -9.21
CA ILE A 166 -5.39 3.35 -9.08
C ILE A 166 -4.92 2.63 -10.34
N SER A 167 -3.68 2.87 -10.71
CA SER A 167 -2.94 2.15 -11.74
C SER A 167 -1.50 1.91 -11.30
N ALA A 168 -0.81 1.01 -11.99
CA ALA A 168 0.60 0.73 -11.75
C ALA A 168 1.38 0.76 -13.05
N LYS A 169 2.65 1.19 -12.96
CA LYS A 169 3.65 1.09 -14.02
C LYS A 169 4.91 0.47 -13.45
N SER A 170 5.49 -0.45 -14.17
CA SER A 170 6.73 -1.09 -13.77
C SER A 170 7.48 -1.62 -14.98
N SER A 171 8.78 -1.78 -14.81
CA SER A 171 9.64 -2.54 -15.73
C SER A 171 10.70 -3.25 -14.91
N PRO A 172 11.14 -4.45 -15.31
CA PRO A 172 12.21 -5.16 -14.61
C PRO A 172 13.45 -4.28 -14.40
N GLY A 173 13.95 -4.22 -13.18
CA GLY A 173 15.11 -3.43 -12.78
C GLY A 173 14.89 -1.91 -12.68
N LYS A 174 13.64 -1.43 -12.84
CA LYS A 174 13.31 0.01 -12.74
C LYS A 174 12.30 0.33 -11.63
N GLY A 175 12.00 -0.66 -10.78
CA GLY A 175 11.05 -0.50 -9.70
C GLY A 175 9.58 -0.49 -10.14
N VAL A 176 8.73 -0.10 -9.21
CA VAL A 176 7.27 -0.02 -9.41
C VAL A 176 6.79 1.38 -9.04
N SER A 177 5.84 1.91 -9.81
CA SER A 177 5.13 3.15 -9.47
C SER A 177 3.63 2.91 -9.48
N PHE A 178 2.99 3.15 -8.35
CA PHE A 178 1.53 3.18 -8.20
C PHE A 178 1.05 4.62 -8.30
N PHE A 179 0.09 4.87 -9.17
CA PHE A 179 -0.55 6.19 -9.33
C PHE A 179 -1.99 6.07 -8.88
N PHE A 180 -2.41 6.92 -7.96
CA PHE A 180 -3.79 6.89 -7.47
C PHE A 180 -4.31 8.26 -7.10
N THR A 181 -5.63 8.38 -7.06
CA THR A 181 -6.32 9.60 -6.65
C THR A 181 -7.11 9.38 -5.37
N LEU A 182 -7.17 10.41 -4.54
CA LEU A 182 -8.04 10.44 -3.36
C LEU A 182 -8.89 11.70 -3.41
N LYS A 183 -10.19 11.55 -3.13
CA LYS A 183 -11.15 12.65 -3.21
C LYS A 183 -10.92 13.61 -2.05
N LYS A 184 -10.88 14.91 -2.36
CA LYS A 184 -10.92 15.99 -1.38
C LYS A 184 -12.29 16.08 -0.72
N LYS A 185 -12.36 16.74 0.43
CA LYS A 185 -13.64 17.25 0.95
C LYS A 185 -14.14 18.31 -0.04
N LEU A 186 -15.38 18.20 -0.45
CA LEU A 186 -16.10 19.25 -1.17
C LEU A 186 -16.60 20.30 -0.21
#